data_cb7c20e41f19d470469a08a2986ff4bb
#
_entry.id   cb7c20e41f19d470469a08a2986ff4bb
#
_cell.length_a   1.000
_cell.length_b   1.000
_cell.length_c   1.000
_cell.angle_alpha   90.00
_cell.angle_beta   90.00
_cell.angle_gamma   90.00
#
_symmetry.space_group_name_H-M   'P 1'
#
loop_
_entity.id
_entity.type
_entity.pdbx_description
1 polymer ?
#
loop_
_entity_poly.entity_id
_entity_poly.type
_entity_poly.pdbx_seq_one_letter_code
_entity_poly.pdbx_strand_id
1 'polypeptide(L)'
;ARGKKVLIVGGTMLYAKALKEGLNAMPSTDAKVREIIETKAAEIGWPAMHEELAKVDPVTAARLNPNDSQRISRALEVFYQTGVPISVYQQQKKAHTSHEFLTLGLMPGDRAALHERIRERFIKMIEAGFLDEVSTLMARSDFSRTAPSMRAVGYRQAIDYLTGDIDY
;
A
#
# COMPACT_ATOMS: atom_id res chain seq x y z
N ALA A 1 11.31 -29.14 -11.28
CA ALA A 1 10.45 -29.06 -10.08
C ALA A 1 10.93 -30.06 -9.03
N ARG A 2 11.06 -29.64 -7.74
CA ARG A 2 11.61 -30.48 -6.66
C ARG A 2 10.58 -31.42 -6.02
N GLY A 3 9.35 -31.53 -6.56
CA GLY A 3 8.27 -32.34 -6.01
C GLY A 3 7.77 -31.93 -4.61
N LYS A 4 8.15 -30.73 -4.13
CA LYS A 4 7.76 -30.23 -2.80
C LYS A 4 6.48 -29.38 -2.89
N LYS A 5 5.61 -29.54 -1.89
CA LYS A 5 4.48 -28.63 -1.69
C LYS A 5 5.01 -27.26 -1.25
N VAL A 6 4.42 -26.20 -1.82
CA VAL A 6 4.79 -24.81 -1.48
C VAL A 6 3.75 -24.26 -0.50
N LEU A 7 4.24 -23.70 0.61
CA LEU A 7 3.42 -22.96 1.56
C LEU A 7 3.77 -21.48 1.48
N ILE A 8 2.77 -20.64 1.23
CA ILE A 8 2.92 -19.17 1.20
C ILE A 8 2.19 -18.62 2.40
N VAL A 9 2.90 -17.88 3.24
CA VAL A 9 2.36 -17.28 4.47
C VAL A 9 2.47 -15.77 4.37
N GLY A 10 1.40 -15.05 4.71
CA GLY A 10 1.41 -13.59 4.72
C GLY A 10 0.04 -12.99 4.97
N GLY A 11 0.00 -11.69 5.25
CA GLY A 11 -1.22 -10.93 5.51
C GLY A 11 -1.57 -9.90 4.44
N THR A 12 -0.72 -9.73 3.41
CA THR A 12 -0.96 -8.75 2.35
C THR A 12 -1.91 -9.31 1.30
N MET A 13 -3.19 -8.98 1.43
CA MET A 13 -4.26 -9.49 0.56
C MET A 13 -4.02 -9.19 -0.92
N LEU A 14 -3.39 -8.04 -1.25
CA LEU A 14 -3.04 -7.70 -2.62
C LEU A 14 -2.06 -8.71 -3.24
N TYR A 15 -1.06 -9.15 -2.48
CA TYR A 15 -0.09 -10.15 -2.96
C TYR A 15 -0.74 -11.52 -3.16
N ALA A 16 -1.59 -11.94 -2.21
CA ALA A 16 -2.36 -13.17 -2.36
C ALA A 16 -3.26 -13.13 -3.61
N LYS A 17 -3.94 -11.99 -3.84
CA LYS A 17 -4.77 -11.77 -5.03
C LYS A 17 -3.93 -11.78 -6.30
N ALA A 18 -2.81 -11.05 -6.34
CA ALA A 18 -1.91 -11.00 -7.48
C ALA A 18 -1.38 -12.38 -7.87
N LEU A 19 -1.05 -13.20 -6.87
CA LEU A 19 -0.57 -14.56 -7.10
C LEU A 19 -1.65 -15.48 -7.67
N LYS A 20 -2.87 -15.38 -7.15
CA LYS A 20 -4.00 -16.26 -7.53
C LYS A 20 -4.66 -15.85 -8.84
N GLU A 21 -4.83 -14.56 -9.05
CA GLU A 21 -5.64 -13.98 -10.13
C GLU A 21 -4.81 -13.24 -11.18
N GLY A 22 -3.53 -13.01 -10.91
CA GLY A 22 -2.70 -12.12 -11.71
C GLY A 22 -2.97 -10.63 -11.43
N LEU A 23 -2.14 -9.79 -12.00
CA LEU A 23 -2.31 -8.34 -12.01
C LEU A 23 -2.65 -7.87 -13.42
N ASN A 24 -3.48 -6.83 -13.51
CA ASN A 24 -3.70 -6.16 -14.78
C ASN A 24 -2.43 -5.39 -15.18
N ALA A 25 -2.09 -5.39 -16.46
CA ALA A 25 -1.03 -4.55 -16.99
C ALA A 25 -1.48 -3.08 -16.89
N MET A 26 -0.93 -2.37 -15.93
CA MET A 26 -1.18 -0.94 -15.72
C MET A 26 0.12 -0.16 -15.92
N PRO A 27 0.07 1.10 -16.36
CA PRO A 27 1.26 1.93 -16.45
C PRO A 27 1.92 2.07 -15.06
N SER A 28 3.25 2.17 -15.06
CA SER A 28 3.99 2.47 -13.85
C SER A 28 3.63 3.87 -13.34
N THR A 29 3.92 4.13 -12.08
CA THR A 29 3.77 5.45 -11.49
C THR A 29 4.75 6.43 -12.10
N ASP A 30 4.27 7.61 -12.51
CA ASP A 30 5.09 8.74 -12.93
C ASP A 30 5.14 9.77 -11.79
N ALA A 31 6.36 10.08 -11.35
CA ALA A 31 6.57 11.01 -10.24
C ALA A 31 6.08 12.44 -10.56
N LYS A 32 6.26 12.90 -11.80
CA LYS A 32 5.83 14.23 -12.24
C LYS A 32 4.30 14.34 -12.28
N VAL A 33 3.65 13.33 -12.82
CA VAL A 33 2.18 13.28 -12.86
C VAL A 33 1.61 13.24 -11.45
N ARG A 34 2.25 12.48 -10.56
CA ARG A 34 1.85 12.43 -9.15
C ARG A 34 1.99 13.78 -8.46
N GLU A 35 3.11 14.47 -8.66
CA GLU A 35 3.35 15.81 -8.10
C GLU A 35 2.27 16.80 -8.54
N ILE A 36 1.89 16.80 -9.82
CA ILE A 36 0.80 17.64 -10.35
C ILE A 36 -0.52 17.33 -9.62
N ILE A 37 -0.85 16.05 -9.43
CA ILE A 37 -2.09 15.64 -8.76
C ILE A 37 -2.06 16.05 -7.28
N GLU A 38 -0.95 15.83 -6.58
CA GLU A 38 -0.79 16.17 -5.16
C GLU A 38 -0.85 17.69 -4.94
N THR A 39 -0.21 18.49 -5.81
CA THR A 39 -0.26 19.95 -5.77
C THR A 39 -1.71 20.43 -5.97
N LYS A 40 -2.39 19.92 -6.98
CA LYS A 40 -3.79 20.28 -7.24
C LYS A 40 -4.71 19.86 -6.08
N ALA A 41 -4.49 18.67 -5.52
CA ALA A 41 -5.26 18.20 -4.37
C ALA A 41 -5.03 19.07 -3.12
N ALA A 42 -3.85 19.64 -2.95
CA ALA A 42 -3.57 20.58 -1.87
C ALA A 42 -4.33 21.91 -2.03
N GLU A 43 -4.60 22.34 -3.28
CA GLU A 43 -5.35 23.56 -3.58
C GLU A 43 -6.87 23.39 -3.46
N ILE A 44 -7.43 22.32 -4.03
CA ILE A 44 -8.89 22.16 -4.15
C ILE A 44 -9.48 21.09 -3.24
N GLY A 45 -8.65 20.27 -2.60
CA GLY A 45 -9.04 19.16 -1.72
C GLY A 45 -9.42 17.88 -2.46
N TRP A 46 -9.36 16.75 -1.74
CA TRP A 46 -9.65 15.44 -2.30
C TRP A 46 -11.10 15.23 -2.75
N PRO A 47 -12.13 15.80 -2.09
CA PRO A 47 -13.50 15.72 -2.59
C PRO A 47 -13.66 16.32 -3.99
N ALA A 48 -13.04 17.47 -4.27
CA ALA A 48 -13.08 18.07 -5.60
C ALA A 48 -12.28 17.24 -6.63
N MET A 49 -11.16 16.65 -6.24
CA MET A 49 -10.42 15.69 -7.06
C MET A 49 -11.25 14.43 -7.38
N HIS A 50 -12.09 13.98 -6.44
CA HIS A 50 -13.03 12.89 -6.68
C HIS A 50 -14.11 13.25 -7.71
N GLU A 51 -14.60 14.49 -7.70
CA GLU A 51 -15.53 14.99 -8.74
C GLU A 51 -14.87 15.04 -10.12
N GLU A 52 -13.58 15.39 -10.19
CA GLU A 52 -12.83 15.31 -11.44
C GLU A 52 -12.67 13.86 -11.91
N LEU A 53 -12.36 12.94 -10.99
CA LEU A 53 -12.33 11.53 -11.33
C LEU A 53 -13.68 11.03 -11.86
N ALA A 54 -14.80 11.49 -11.29
CA ALA A 54 -16.13 11.12 -11.73
C ALA A 54 -16.43 11.53 -13.19
N LYS A 55 -15.81 12.60 -13.69
CA LYS A 55 -15.94 13.04 -15.09
C LYS A 55 -15.22 12.13 -16.07
N VAL A 56 -14.09 11.53 -15.66
CA VAL A 56 -13.23 10.72 -16.53
C VAL A 56 -13.37 9.22 -16.31
N ASP A 57 -13.70 8.81 -15.08
CA ASP A 57 -13.93 7.41 -14.70
C ASP A 57 -15.06 7.30 -13.67
N PRO A 58 -16.32 7.46 -14.09
CA PRO A 58 -17.46 7.38 -13.18
C PRO A 58 -17.60 6.01 -12.51
N VAL A 59 -17.13 4.95 -13.17
CA VAL A 59 -17.16 3.57 -12.63
C VAL A 59 -16.25 3.45 -11.41
N THR A 60 -15.07 4.03 -11.48
CA THR A 60 -14.13 4.03 -10.35
C THR A 60 -14.59 4.99 -9.26
N ALA A 61 -15.03 6.20 -9.61
CA ALA A 61 -15.49 7.20 -8.66
C ALA A 61 -16.66 6.68 -7.80
N ALA A 62 -17.66 6.04 -8.41
CA ALA A 62 -18.84 5.53 -7.71
C ALA A 62 -18.53 4.54 -6.55
N ARG A 63 -17.37 3.89 -6.56
CA ARG A 63 -16.96 2.93 -5.52
C ARG A 63 -15.93 3.46 -4.53
N LEU A 64 -15.41 4.67 -4.76
CA LEU A 64 -14.41 5.28 -3.88
C LEU A 64 -15.05 6.29 -2.94
N ASN A 65 -14.52 6.37 -1.71
CA ASN A 65 -14.85 7.47 -0.82
C ASN A 65 -14.19 8.76 -1.33
N PRO A 66 -14.88 9.93 -1.30
CA PRO A 66 -14.31 11.21 -1.74
C PRO A 66 -13.02 11.63 -1.01
N ASN A 67 -12.74 11.06 0.16
CA ASN A 67 -11.51 11.30 0.91
C ASN A 67 -10.44 10.20 0.72
N ASP A 68 -10.65 9.23 -0.16
CA ASP A 68 -9.67 8.18 -0.45
C ASP A 68 -8.57 8.71 -1.41
N SER A 69 -7.71 9.56 -0.85
CA SER A 69 -6.63 10.24 -1.58
C SER A 69 -5.77 9.29 -2.41
N GLN A 70 -5.40 8.15 -1.83
CA GLN A 70 -4.50 7.20 -2.48
C GLN A 70 -5.11 6.57 -3.73
N ARG A 71 -6.39 6.17 -3.67
CA ARG A 71 -7.06 5.54 -4.82
C ARG A 71 -7.51 6.54 -5.86
N ILE A 72 -7.95 7.74 -5.44
CA ILE A 72 -8.27 8.85 -6.34
C ILE A 72 -7.02 9.27 -7.10
N SER A 73 -5.91 9.55 -6.39
CA SER A 73 -4.63 9.90 -7.01
C SER A 73 -4.21 8.86 -8.04
N ARG A 74 -4.22 7.57 -7.68
CA ARG A 74 -3.83 6.51 -8.61
C ARG A 74 -4.71 6.41 -9.84
N ALA A 75 -6.02 6.60 -9.71
CA ALA A 75 -6.94 6.56 -10.85
C ALA A 75 -6.71 7.73 -11.82
N LEU A 76 -6.53 8.94 -11.28
CA LEU A 76 -6.20 10.13 -12.08
C LEU A 76 -4.82 10.04 -12.71
N GLU A 77 -3.82 9.50 -11.98
CA GLU A 77 -2.47 9.26 -12.50
C GLU A 77 -2.49 8.37 -13.74
N VAL A 78 -3.21 7.26 -13.71
CA VAL A 78 -3.37 6.37 -14.87
C VAL A 78 -4.03 7.11 -16.03
N PHE A 79 -5.09 7.86 -15.78
CA PHE A 79 -5.79 8.61 -16.81
C PHE A 79 -4.93 9.72 -17.41
N TYR A 80 -4.21 10.50 -16.61
CA TYR A 80 -3.34 11.58 -17.11
C TYR A 80 -2.16 11.06 -17.93
N GLN A 81 -1.66 9.86 -17.63
CA GLN A 81 -0.58 9.24 -18.40
C GLN A 81 -1.05 8.64 -19.72
N THR A 82 -2.26 8.10 -19.78
CA THR A 82 -2.67 7.21 -20.89
C THR A 82 -3.90 7.69 -21.63
N GLY A 83 -4.68 8.63 -21.07
CA GLY A 83 -6.00 8.99 -21.57
C GLY A 83 -7.07 7.91 -21.36
N VAL A 84 -6.74 6.79 -20.71
CA VAL A 84 -7.65 5.66 -20.52
C VAL A 84 -8.03 5.50 -19.04
N PRO A 85 -9.32 5.42 -18.70
CA PRO A 85 -9.78 5.21 -17.33
C PRO A 85 -9.19 3.92 -16.70
N ILE A 86 -8.87 3.96 -15.40
CA ILE A 86 -8.35 2.79 -14.69
C ILE A 86 -9.35 1.63 -14.66
N SER A 87 -10.66 1.92 -14.68
CA SER A 87 -11.72 0.93 -14.75
C SER A 87 -11.60 0.04 -16.01
N VAL A 88 -11.17 0.60 -17.15
CA VAL A 88 -10.95 -0.14 -18.39
C VAL A 88 -9.83 -1.16 -18.23
N TYR A 89 -8.69 -0.77 -17.64
CA TYR A 89 -7.61 -1.71 -17.33
C TYR A 89 -8.04 -2.81 -16.37
N GLN A 90 -8.88 -2.48 -15.38
CA GLN A 90 -9.35 -3.46 -14.39
C GLN A 90 -10.32 -4.49 -14.95
N GLN A 91 -11.02 -4.17 -16.04
CA GLN A 91 -11.92 -5.10 -16.75
C GLN A 91 -11.18 -6.06 -17.69
N GLN A 92 -9.94 -5.77 -18.05
CA GLN A 92 -9.15 -6.64 -18.91
C GLN A 92 -8.95 -8.01 -18.24
N LYS A 93 -9.03 -9.08 -19.07
CA LYS A 93 -8.77 -10.44 -18.59
C LYS A 93 -7.34 -10.52 -18.04
N LYS A 94 -7.23 -10.95 -16.79
CA LYS A 94 -5.95 -11.23 -16.15
C LYS A 94 -5.37 -12.53 -16.68
N ALA A 95 -4.04 -12.62 -16.71
CA ALA A 95 -3.38 -13.89 -16.96
C ALA A 95 -3.72 -14.84 -15.80
N HIS A 96 -4.45 -15.91 -16.10
CA HIS A 96 -4.74 -16.94 -15.11
C HIS A 96 -3.47 -17.73 -14.80
N THR A 97 -3.20 -17.95 -13.52
CA THR A 97 -2.21 -18.94 -13.11
C THR A 97 -2.78 -20.35 -13.33
N SER A 98 -1.92 -21.26 -13.78
CA SER A 98 -2.28 -22.68 -13.92
C SER A 98 -2.24 -23.46 -12.60
N HIS A 99 -1.98 -22.78 -11.47
CA HIS A 99 -1.82 -23.40 -10.18
C HIS A 99 -3.12 -23.39 -9.39
N GLU A 100 -3.42 -24.49 -8.74
CA GLU A 100 -4.50 -24.58 -7.75
C GLU A 100 -4.00 -24.14 -6.38
N PHE A 101 -4.81 -23.34 -5.67
CA PHE A 101 -4.50 -22.82 -4.36
C PHE A 101 -5.52 -23.27 -3.32
N LEU A 102 -5.04 -23.95 -2.27
CA LEU A 102 -5.80 -24.08 -1.05
C LEU A 102 -5.53 -22.86 -0.17
N THR A 103 -6.56 -22.08 0.14
CA THR A 103 -6.43 -20.87 0.95
C THR A 103 -6.98 -21.14 2.35
N LEU A 104 -6.12 -20.92 3.35
CA LEU A 104 -6.48 -21.03 4.76
C LEU A 104 -6.44 -19.63 5.40
N GLY A 105 -7.54 -19.19 6.00
CA GLY A 105 -7.63 -17.96 6.75
C GLY A 105 -7.37 -18.22 8.24
N LEU A 106 -6.38 -17.54 8.81
CA LEU A 106 -6.13 -17.54 10.25
C LEU A 106 -6.75 -16.28 10.85
N MET A 107 -7.73 -16.50 11.72
CA MET A 107 -8.39 -15.40 12.45
C MET A 107 -8.18 -15.57 13.95
N PRO A 108 -7.84 -14.52 14.68
CA PRO A 108 -7.77 -14.59 16.14
C PRO A 108 -9.18 -14.79 16.71
N GLY A 109 -9.31 -15.72 17.65
CA GLY A 109 -10.57 -15.93 18.38
C GLY A 109 -10.87 -14.83 19.40
N ASP A 110 -9.80 -14.20 19.91
CA ASP A 110 -9.88 -13.09 20.87
C ASP A 110 -8.99 -11.93 20.42
N ARG A 111 -9.58 -10.75 20.28
CA ARG A 111 -8.86 -9.52 19.88
C ARG A 111 -7.98 -8.99 21.01
N ALA A 112 -8.37 -9.13 22.27
CA ALA A 112 -7.56 -8.67 23.40
C ALA A 112 -6.26 -9.48 23.50
N ALA A 113 -6.34 -10.80 23.38
CA ALA A 113 -5.18 -11.67 23.34
C ALA A 113 -4.27 -11.39 22.10
N LEU A 114 -4.86 -11.01 20.96
CA LEU A 114 -4.08 -10.59 19.80
C LEU A 114 -3.32 -9.29 20.08
N HIS A 115 -3.98 -8.29 20.66
CA HIS A 115 -3.36 -7.01 20.98
C HIS A 115 -2.20 -7.17 21.98
N GLU A 116 -2.37 -8.02 22.99
CA GLU A 116 -1.29 -8.28 23.95
C GLU A 116 -0.08 -8.95 23.28
N ARG A 117 -0.28 -9.93 22.40
CA ARG A 117 0.82 -10.53 21.62
C ARG A 117 1.51 -9.53 20.71
N ILE A 118 0.76 -8.59 20.10
CA ILE A 118 1.34 -7.52 19.27
C ILE A 118 2.20 -6.62 20.15
N ARG A 119 1.70 -6.22 21.33
CA ARG A 119 2.42 -5.40 22.31
C ARG A 119 3.73 -6.06 22.76
N GLU A 120 3.65 -7.31 23.22
CA GLU A 120 4.82 -8.07 23.64
C GLU A 120 5.86 -8.22 22.53
N ARG A 121 5.39 -8.50 21.29
CA ARG A 121 6.28 -8.61 20.13
C ARG A 121 6.98 -7.27 19.87
N PHE A 122 6.27 -6.18 19.96
CA PHE A 122 6.85 -4.85 19.72
C PHE A 122 7.88 -4.49 20.77
N ILE A 123 7.60 -4.73 22.06
CA ILE A 123 8.58 -4.54 23.14
C ILE A 123 9.86 -5.34 22.86
N LYS A 124 9.73 -6.63 22.55
CA LYS A 124 10.89 -7.48 22.19
C LYS A 124 11.67 -6.96 20.98
N MET A 125 11.01 -6.34 20.02
CA MET A 125 11.68 -5.71 18.87
C MET A 125 12.51 -4.50 19.31
N ILE A 126 11.96 -3.65 20.18
CA ILE A 126 12.70 -2.50 20.74
C ILE A 126 13.93 -2.99 21.52
N GLU A 127 13.76 -3.96 22.42
CA GLU A 127 14.83 -4.56 23.20
C GLU A 127 15.93 -5.22 22.33
N ALA A 128 15.54 -5.75 21.17
CA ALA A 128 16.46 -6.36 20.19
C ALA A 128 17.19 -5.34 19.30
N GLY A 129 17.00 -4.04 19.52
CA GLY A 129 17.70 -2.97 18.79
C GLY A 129 16.97 -2.43 17.55
N PHE A 130 15.65 -2.50 17.54
CA PHE A 130 14.86 -1.97 16.41
C PHE A 130 15.11 -0.47 16.16
N LEU A 131 15.29 0.34 17.19
CA LEU A 131 15.60 1.77 17.03
C LEU A 131 17.00 1.99 16.45
N ASP A 132 17.98 1.16 16.80
CA ASP A 132 19.33 1.22 16.23
C ASP A 132 19.33 0.81 14.74
N GLU A 133 18.51 -0.17 14.36
CA GLU A 133 18.28 -0.54 12.96
C GLU A 133 17.73 0.67 12.18
N VAL A 134 16.68 1.31 12.70
CA VAL A 134 16.06 2.47 12.04
C VAL A 134 17.03 3.64 11.94
N SER A 135 17.79 3.94 13.00
CA SER A 135 18.84 4.97 13.01
C SER A 135 19.91 4.69 11.94
N THR A 136 20.34 3.44 11.81
CA THR A 136 21.29 3.01 10.77
C THR A 136 20.73 3.22 9.36
N LEU A 137 19.45 2.90 9.16
CA LEU A 137 18.79 3.15 7.87
C LEU A 137 18.66 4.64 7.56
N MET A 138 18.37 5.47 8.56
CA MET A 138 18.30 6.93 8.41
C MET A 138 19.65 7.56 8.05
N ALA A 139 20.76 6.96 8.47
CA ALA A 139 22.11 7.44 8.15
C ALA A 139 22.56 7.13 6.71
N ARG A 140 21.81 6.33 5.95
CA ARG A 140 22.16 6.00 4.56
C ARG A 140 21.99 7.20 3.63
N SER A 141 22.86 7.31 2.63
CA SER A 141 22.80 8.38 1.62
C SER A 141 21.57 8.31 0.70
N ASP A 142 20.95 7.12 0.58
CA ASP A 142 19.74 6.88 -0.20
C ASP A 142 18.46 6.89 0.65
N PHE A 143 18.55 7.32 1.92
CA PHE A 143 17.38 7.37 2.79
C PHE A 143 16.35 8.38 2.30
N SER A 144 15.08 7.95 2.32
CA SER A 144 13.95 8.83 2.08
C SER A 144 12.80 8.48 3.03
N ARG A 145 12.39 9.42 3.85
CA ARG A 145 11.24 9.27 4.78
C ARG A 145 9.93 8.92 4.02
N THR A 146 9.83 9.29 2.74
CA THR A 146 8.67 9.03 1.90
C THR A 146 8.74 7.70 1.16
N ALA A 147 9.85 6.97 1.25
CA ALA A 147 9.99 5.66 0.63
C ALA A 147 8.90 4.69 1.14
N PRO A 148 8.35 3.81 0.28
CA PRO A 148 7.29 2.88 0.68
C PRO A 148 7.67 1.99 1.87
N SER A 149 8.94 1.57 1.98
CA SER A 149 9.48 0.80 3.10
C SER A 149 9.42 1.56 4.42
N MET A 150 9.69 2.86 4.40
CA MET A 150 9.68 3.71 5.59
C MET A 150 8.26 4.11 6.05
N ARG A 151 7.26 3.87 5.21
CA ARG A 151 5.84 4.04 5.57
C ARG A 151 5.25 2.82 6.30
N ALA A 152 5.99 1.72 6.40
CA ALA A 152 5.55 0.53 7.12
C ALA A 152 5.26 0.86 8.59
N VAL A 153 4.25 0.17 9.14
CA VAL A 153 3.88 0.32 10.56
C VAL A 153 5.09 -0.09 11.42
N GLY A 154 5.43 0.74 12.38
CA GLY A 154 6.62 0.63 13.21
C GLY A 154 7.74 1.53 12.73
N TYR A 155 8.19 1.41 11.48
CA TYR A 155 9.28 2.24 10.94
C TYR A 155 8.94 3.74 10.95
N ARG A 156 7.75 4.11 10.47
CA ARG A 156 7.31 5.50 10.50
C ARG A 156 7.32 6.08 11.91
N GLN A 157 6.73 5.36 12.88
CA GLN A 157 6.69 5.80 14.27
C GLN A 157 8.09 5.88 14.89
N ALA A 158 8.97 4.91 14.58
CA ALA A 158 10.34 4.94 15.06
C ALA A 158 11.13 6.12 14.48
N ILE A 159 10.91 6.47 13.20
CA ILE A 159 11.50 7.68 12.60
C ILE A 159 10.97 8.92 13.31
N ASP A 160 9.65 9.05 13.50
CA ASP A 160 9.02 10.19 14.18
C ASP A 160 9.55 10.35 15.60
N TYR A 161 9.78 9.26 16.32
CA TYR A 161 10.41 9.26 17.64
C TYR A 161 11.89 9.71 17.60
N LEU A 162 12.69 9.13 16.68
CA LEU A 162 14.11 9.45 16.55
C LEU A 162 14.37 10.88 16.07
N THR A 163 13.42 11.50 15.38
CA THR A 163 13.46 12.91 14.97
C THR A 163 12.87 13.86 16.00
N GLY A 164 12.28 13.35 17.09
CA GLY A 164 11.67 14.16 18.15
C GLY A 164 10.28 14.71 17.79
N ASP A 165 9.64 14.14 16.75
CA ASP A 165 8.28 14.55 16.34
C ASP A 165 7.21 13.97 17.26
N ILE A 166 7.51 12.87 17.97
CA ILE A 166 6.66 12.23 19.00
C ILE A 166 7.48 11.77 20.19
N ASP A 167 6.86 11.71 21.36
CA ASP A 167 7.43 11.13 22.58
C ASP A 167 7.28 9.60 22.61
N TYR A 168 8.07 8.93 23.49
CA TYR A 168 8.06 7.47 23.68
C TYR A 168 6.77 6.97 24.32
#